data_b4d0516748a26bde810b2f00b17e6a14
#
_entry.id   b4d0516748a26bde810b2f00b17e6a14
#
_cell.length_a   1.000
_cell.length_b   1.000
_cell.length_c   1.000
_cell.angle_alpha   90.00
_cell.angle_beta   90.00
_cell.angle_gamma   90.00
#
_symmetry.space_group_name_H-M   'P 1'
#
loop_
_entity.id
_entity.type
_entity.pdbx_description
1 polymer ?
#
loop_
_entity_poly.entity_id
_entity_poly.type
_entity_poly.pdbx_seq_one_letter_code
_entity_poly.pdbx_strand_id
1 'polypeptide(L)'
;LYHTNHIYKNLVYNEYNNSAVTRFKTLKVSGISPNFPYSRYYDEYNDDFEAWYGGTLVLDNVVCKNSKTYVATYKEIMYLLFK
;
A
#
# COMPACT_ATOMS: atom_id res chain seq x y z
N LEU A 1 16.34 1.43 -13.75
CA LEU A 1 14.94 1.26 -13.52
C LEU A 1 14.26 2.54 -13.07
N TYR A 2 14.84 3.18 -12.08
CA TYR A 2 14.29 4.42 -11.55
C TYR A 2 15.15 5.63 -11.84
N HIS A 3 16.03 5.48 -12.75
CA HIS A 3 16.94 6.58 -13.09
C HIS A 3 16.24 7.68 -13.87
N THR A 4 14.99 7.48 -14.21
CA THR A 4 14.18 8.52 -14.84
C THR A 4 13.27 9.15 -13.81
N ASN A 5 13.86 9.64 -12.75
CA ASN A 5 13.10 10.12 -11.60
C ASN A 5 12.08 11.20 -11.93
N HIS A 6 12.42 12.11 -12.82
CA HIS A 6 11.50 13.17 -13.14
C HIS A 6 10.24 12.65 -13.84
N ILE A 7 10.40 11.66 -14.71
CA ILE A 7 9.26 11.04 -15.38
C ILE A 7 8.44 10.26 -14.37
N TYR A 8 9.12 9.58 -13.49
CA TYR A 8 8.50 8.83 -12.45
C TYR A 8 7.65 9.73 -11.55
N LYS A 9 8.18 10.88 -11.19
CA LYS A 9 7.44 11.83 -10.36
C LYS A 9 6.21 12.34 -11.08
N ASN A 10 6.30 12.56 -12.36
CA ASN A 10 5.15 13.01 -13.13
C ASN A 10 4.05 11.96 -13.13
N LEU A 11 4.43 10.69 -13.28
CA LEU A 11 3.46 9.62 -13.24
C LEU A 11 2.80 9.53 -11.87
N VAL A 12 3.58 9.64 -10.82
CA VAL A 12 3.04 9.61 -9.47
C VAL A 12 2.08 10.78 -9.26
N TYR A 13 2.44 11.94 -9.76
CA TYR A 13 1.65 13.14 -9.58
C TYR A 13 0.32 13.06 -10.33
N ASN A 14 0.34 12.55 -11.55
CA ASN A 14 -0.84 12.54 -12.41
C ASN A 14 -1.66 11.26 -12.29
N GLU A 15 -1.01 10.15 -12.04
CA GLU A 15 -1.63 8.83 -12.01
C GLU A 15 -1.34 8.15 -10.69
N TYR A 16 -1.38 8.91 -9.62
CA TYR A 16 -0.86 8.41 -8.36
C TYR A 16 -1.58 7.18 -7.83
N ASN A 17 -2.78 6.91 -8.28
CA ASN A 17 -3.53 5.77 -7.76
C ASN A 17 -3.14 4.47 -8.42
N ASN A 18 -3.13 4.45 -9.74
CA ASN A 18 -2.92 3.22 -10.47
C ASN A 18 -2.22 3.49 -11.78
N SER A 19 -0.98 3.03 -11.85
CA SER A 19 -0.19 3.11 -13.06
C SER A 19 0.82 1.96 -13.02
N ALA A 20 1.63 1.86 -14.06
CA ALA A 20 2.68 0.84 -14.07
C ALA A 20 3.74 1.11 -13.00
N VAL A 21 3.83 2.33 -12.50
CA VAL A 21 4.84 2.72 -11.53
C VAL A 21 4.30 2.76 -10.12
N THR A 22 3.02 3.07 -9.96
CA THR A 22 2.41 3.21 -8.64
C THR A 22 1.09 2.46 -8.58
N ARG A 23 0.78 1.96 -7.40
CA ARG A 23 -0.49 1.27 -7.12
C ARG A 23 -0.98 1.71 -5.76
N PHE A 24 -2.22 2.15 -5.68
CA PHE A 24 -2.81 2.46 -4.38
C PHE A 24 -3.23 1.15 -3.72
N LYS A 25 -2.88 0.99 -2.45
CA LYS A 25 -3.20 -0.24 -1.72
C LYS A 25 -4.00 0.07 -0.48
N THR A 26 -5.05 -0.70 -0.29
CA THR A 26 -5.82 -0.73 0.96
C THR A 26 -5.67 -2.13 1.52
N LEU A 27 -5.13 -2.24 2.71
CA LEU A 27 -4.87 -3.52 3.35
C LEU A 27 -5.67 -3.58 4.65
N LYS A 28 -6.39 -4.67 4.85
CA LYS A 28 -7.15 -4.87 6.09
C LYS A 28 -6.51 -5.99 6.88
N VAL A 29 -6.30 -5.72 8.16
CA VAL A 29 -5.63 -6.66 9.06
C VAL A 29 -6.53 -6.86 10.29
N SER A 30 -6.82 -8.10 10.60
CA SER A 30 -7.63 -8.43 11.78
C SER A 30 -6.76 -8.72 12.97
N GLY A 31 -7.25 -8.39 14.15
CA GLY A 31 -6.55 -8.66 15.39
C GLY A 31 -7.51 -8.74 16.56
N ILE A 32 -6.98 -9.19 17.68
CA ILE A 32 -7.78 -9.34 18.90
C ILE A 32 -7.68 -8.12 19.82
N SER A 33 -6.92 -7.12 19.42
CA SER A 33 -6.69 -5.90 20.18
C SER A 33 -6.76 -4.71 19.22
N PRO A 34 -7.17 -3.54 19.69
CA PRO A 34 -7.20 -2.35 18.85
C PRO A 34 -5.82 -1.72 18.64
N ASN A 35 -4.79 -2.30 19.24
CA ASN A 35 -3.44 -1.74 19.15
C ASN A 35 -2.74 -2.27 17.92
N PHE A 36 -2.70 -1.45 16.86
CA PHE A 36 -2.03 -1.78 15.62
C PHE A 36 -0.89 -0.79 15.39
N PRO A 37 0.21 -1.23 14.76
CA PRO A 37 1.29 -0.31 14.42
C PRO A 37 0.76 0.81 13.54
N TYR A 38 1.32 2.01 13.71
CA TYR A 38 0.93 3.16 12.91
C TYR A 38 1.22 2.95 11.42
N SER A 39 2.29 2.23 11.12
CA SER A 39 2.66 1.96 9.75
C SER A 39 3.25 0.56 9.64
N ARG A 40 3.23 0.03 8.44
CA ARG A 40 3.83 -1.27 8.18
C ARG A 40 4.24 -1.34 6.72
N TYR A 41 5.36 -2.00 6.46
CA TYR A 41 5.81 -2.24 5.11
C TYR A 41 5.01 -3.40 4.52
N TYR A 42 4.66 -3.27 3.25
CA TYR A 42 3.91 -4.30 2.55
C TYR A 42 4.37 -4.37 1.11
N ASP A 43 4.51 -5.56 0.58
CA ASP A 43 4.79 -5.71 -0.84
C ASP A 43 3.97 -6.85 -1.40
N GLU A 44 3.78 -6.82 -2.72
CA GLU A 44 3.03 -7.86 -3.39
C GLU A 44 3.43 -7.92 -4.86
N TYR A 45 3.23 -9.07 -5.46
CA TYR A 45 3.44 -9.26 -6.89
C TYR A 45 2.15 -8.93 -7.63
N ASN A 46 2.27 -8.19 -8.71
CA ASN A 46 1.13 -7.85 -9.56
C ASN A 46 1.25 -8.63 -10.86
N ASP A 47 0.28 -9.50 -11.11
CA ASP A 47 0.30 -10.36 -12.29
C ASP A 47 0.12 -9.58 -13.59
N ASP A 48 -0.69 -8.54 -13.56
CA ASP A 48 -0.98 -7.77 -14.76
C ASP A 48 0.25 -7.07 -15.30
N PHE A 49 1.06 -6.52 -14.41
CA PHE A 49 2.27 -5.83 -14.80
C PHE A 49 3.51 -6.68 -14.64
N GLU A 50 3.34 -7.89 -14.10
CA GLU A 50 4.46 -8.82 -13.88
C GLU A 50 5.59 -8.14 -13.13
N ALA A 51 5.23 -7.53 -12.01
CA ALA A 51 6.16 -6.71 -11.25
C ALA A 51 5.83 -6.74 -9.76
N TRP A 52 6.82 -6.44 -8.95
CA TRP A 52 6.65 -6.31 -7.51
C TRP A 52 6.44 -4.84 -7.15
N TYR A 53 5.51 -4.61 -6.25
CA TYR A 53 5.21 -3.28 -5.73
C TYR A 53 5.29 -3.32 -4.22
N GLY A 54 5.75 -2.24 -3.62
CA GLY A 54 5.82 -2.17 -2.18
C GLY A 54 5.82 -0.75 -1.68
N GLY A 55 5.57 -0.62 -0.40
CA GLY A 55 5.57 0.68 0.25
C GLY A 55 5.23 0.56 1.71
N THR A 56 5.37 1.66 2.42
CA THR A 56 5.02 1.74 3.83
C THR A 56 3.58 2.23 3.94
N LEU A 57 2.69 1.34 4.33
CA LEU A 57 1.28 1.66 4.47
C LEU A 57 1.05 2.33 5.82
N VAL A 58 0.13 3.27 5.84
CA VAL A 58 -0.17 4.07 7.03
C VAL A 58 -1.54 3.68 7.56
N LEU A 59 -1.64 3.56 8.87
CA LEU A 59 -2.89 3.21 9.53
C LEU A 59 -3.92 4.31 9.30
N ASP A 60 -5.05 3.93 8.73
CA ASP A 60 -6.15 4.85 8.43
C ASP A 60 -7.20 4.82 9.53
N ASN A 61 -7.64 3.63 9.89
CA ASN A 61 -8.60 3.50 10.97
C ASN A 61 -8.58 2.09 11.56
N VAL A 62 -9.23 1.95 12.69
CA VAL A 62 -9.44 0.67 13.36
C VAL A 62 -10.92 0.59 13.70
N VAL A 63 -11.56 -0.50 13.31
CA VAL A 63 -12.98 -0.72 13.55
C VAL A 63 -13.15 -1.95 14.44
N CYS A 64 -14.00 -1.84 15.44
CA CYS A 64 -14.36 -2.97 16.28
C CYS A 64 -15.45 -3.75 15.56
N LYS A 65 -15.10 -4.92 15.07
CA LYS A 65 -16.04 -5.75 14.32
C LYS A 65 -16.99 -6.47 15.25
N ASN A 66 -16.45 -6.98 16.36
CA ASN A 66 -17.25 -7.58 17.41
C ASN A 66 -16.41 -7.55 18.69
N SER A 67 -16.92 -8.16 19.76
CA SER A 67 -16.28 -8.04 21.08
C SER A 67 -14.84 -8.55 21.14
N LYS A 68 -14.42 -9.32 20.14
CA LYS A 68 -13.10 -9.96 20.14
C LYS A 68 -12.29 -9.69 18.89
N THR A 69 -12.82 -8.92 17.96
CA THR A 69 -12.15 -8.75 16.67
C THR A 69 -12.14 -7.28 16.28
N TYR A 70 -10.96 -6.80 15.96
CA TYR A 70 -10.75 -5.45 15.44
C TYR A 70 -10.17 -5.56 14.05
N VAL A 71 -10.51 -4.64 13.18
CA VAL A 71 -9.99 -4.60 11.82
C VAL A 71 -9.34 -3.26 11.60
N ALA A 72 -8.05 -3.30 11.29
CA ALA A 72 -7.29 -2.12 10.95
C ALA A 72 -7.24 -1.98 9.44
N THR A 73 -7.40 -0.77 8.97
CA THR A 73 -7.27 -0.45 7.55
C THR A 73 -6.03 0.39 7.36
N TYR A 74 -5.14 -0.08 6.48
CA TYR A 74 -3.91 0.62 6.11
C TYR A 74 -4.02 1.03 4.65
N LYS A 75 -3.59 2.24 4.36
CA LYS A 75 -3.66 2.78 3.00
C LYS A 75 -2.38 3.51 2.66
N GLU A 76 -1.94 3.39 1.44
CA GLU A 76 -0.89 4.23 0.89
C GLU A 76 -0.60 3.81 -0.54
N ILE A 77 0.23 4.57 -1.18
CA ILE A 77 0.70 4.26 -2.52
C ILE A 77 1.90 3.34 -2.42
N MET A 78 1.86 2.27 -3.20
CA MET A 78 3.01 1.39 -3.36
C MET A 78 3.71 1.75 -4.67
N TYR A 79 5.00 1.52 -4.71
CA TYR A 79 5.82 1.87 -5.85
C TYR A 79 6.43 0.63 -6.46
N LEU A 80 6.68 0.70 -7.76
CA LEU A 80 7.34 -0.37 -8.47
C LEU A 80 8.71 -0.61 -7.85
N LEU A 81 8.96 -1.84 -7.43
CA LEU A 81 10.23 -2.22 -6.85
C LEU A 81 11.13 -2.83 -7.93
N PHE A 82 10.61 -3.81 -8.64
CA PHE A 82 11.33 -4.44 -9.75
C PHE A 82 10.38 -5.31 -10.54
N LYS A 83 10.80 -5.62 -11.71
CA LYS A 83 10.04 -6.48 -12.61
C LYS A 83 10.74 -7.81 -12.80
#